data_b8b1381f15d54b7fea854957d585639d
#
_entry.id   b8b1381f15d54b7fea854957d585639d
#
_cell.length_a   1.000
_cell.length_b   1.000
_cell.length_c   1.000
_cell.angle_alpha   90.00
_cell.angle_beta   90.00
_cell.angle_gamma   90.00
#
_symmetry.space_group_name_H-M   'P 1'
#
loop_
_entity.id
_entity.type
_entity.pdbx_description
1 polymer ?
#
loop_
_entity_poly.entity_id
_entity_poly.type
_entity_poly.pdbx_seq_one_letter_code
_entity_poly.pdbx_strand_id
1 'polypeptide(L)'
;LSERDVVRALYRASQAGVQIDLVVRGICCLRPGVPGVSDNIRITSVVDRFLEHSRIFYFEADGKQELLVSSADWMNRNFQRRVEVMFPIEDPVLRARILDEILSITLADNTRARLLRRDGSYERLTPAPGETPLRSQLRFIELARAQATVPLSDKGLRIRPTMRLAPRTLDLEPRTVAAPSRLGTRATSALTTSKVPTTDKQSDG
;
A
#
# COMPACT_ATOMS: atom_id res chain seq x y z
N LEU A 1 4.41 -0.50 -5.52
CA LEU A 1 3.31 0.46 -5.51
C LEU A 1 3.12 1.01 -6.92
N SER A 2 2.15 0.47 -7.68
CA SER A 2 1.85 0.89 -9.06
C SER A 2 0.34 0.86 -9.37
N GLU A 3 -0.49 0.53 -8.38
CA GLU A 3 -1.94 0.59 -8.56
C GLU A 3 -2.40 2.05 -8.57
N ARG A 4 -3.07 2.43 -9.65
CA ARG A 4 -3.41 3.82 -9.95
C ARG A 4 -4.37 4.44 -8.93
N ASP A 5 -5.37 3.68 -8.51
CA ASP A 5 -6.40 4.21 -7.61
C ASP A 5 -5.87 4.33 -6.19
N VAL A 6 -4.98 3.43 -5.77
CA VAL A 6 -4.24 3.55 -4.51
C VAL A 6 -3.34 4.78 -4.51
N VAL A 7 -2.57 5.01 -5.58
CA VAL A 7 -1.71 6.21 -5.71
C VAL A 7 -2.53 7.49 -5.61
N ARG A 8 -3.69 7.54 -6.30
CA ARG A 8 -4.60 8.68 -6.22
C ARG A 8 -5.19 8.88 -4.82
N ALA A 9 -5.53 7.79 -4.13
CA ALA A 9 -6.05 7.86 -2.77
C ALA A 9 -5.00 8.41 -1.80
N LEU A 10 -3.74 7.97 -1.92
CA LEU A 10 -2.63 8.49 -1.13
C LEU A 10 -2.38 9.98 -1.37
N TYR A 11 -2.44 10.45 -2.62
CA TYR A 11 -2.34 11.88 -2.92
C TYR A 11 -3.49 12.68 -2.28
N ARG A 12 -4.73 12.22 -2.38
CA ARG A 12 -5.88 12.87 -1.73
C ARG A 12 -5.72 12.91 -0.22
N ALA A 13 -5.26 11.83 0.40
CA ALA A 13 -4.99 11.79 1.84
C ALA A 13 -3.90 12.79 2.25
N SER A 14 -2.81 12.88 1.49
CA SER A 14 -1.76 13.87 1.72
C SER A 14 -2.29 15.30 1.61
N GLN A 15 -3.10 15.60 0.60
CA GLN A 15 -3.74 16.90 0.41
C GLN A 15 -4.71 17.26 1.55
N ALA A 16 -5.30 16.25 2.18
CA ALA A 16 -6.13 16.40 3.38
C ALA A 16 -5.32 16.53 4.69
N GLY A 17 -3.98 16.56 4.62
CA GLY A 17 -3.09 16.75 5.77
C GLY A 17 -2.65 15.46 6.46
N VAL A 18 -3.00 14.28 5.95
CA VAL A 18 -2.58 13.00 6.53
C VAL A 18 -1.09 12.80 6.32
N GLN A 19 -0.36 12.49 7.38
CA GLN A 19 1.05 12.10 7.32
C GLN A 19 1.17 10.65 6.87
N ILE A 20 1.99 10.40 5.86
CA ILE A 20 2.07 9.09 5.21
C ILE A 20 3.54 8.67 5.07
N ASP A 21 3.92 7.61 5.78
CA ASP A 21 5.20 6.94 5.63
C ASP A 21 5.01 5.62 4.88
N LEU A 22 5.75 5.45 3.79
CA LEU A 22 5.70 4.25 2.96
C LEU A 22 7.08 3.59 2.90
N VAL A 23 7.12 2.28 3.12
CA VAL A 23 8.28 1.45 2.82
C VAL A 23 7.98 0.65 1.56
N VAL A 24 8.63 1.00 0.45
CA VAL A 24 8.36 0.39 -0.86
C VAL A 24 9.60 -0.31 -1.37
N ARG A 25 9.60 -1.63 -1.35
CA ARG A 25 10.76 -2.48 -1.71
C ARG A 25 11.10 -2.55 -3.20
N GLY A 26 10.21 -2.10 -4.08
CA GLY A 26 10.36 -2.26 -5.52
C GLY A 26 9.79 -1.08 -6.29
N ILE A 27 9.04 -1.36 -7.36
CA ILE A 27 8.45 -0.33 -8.23
C ILE A 27 7.58 0.61 -7.41
N CYS A 28 7.85 1.91 -7.55
CA CYS A 28 7.06 2.99 -6.96
C CYS A 28 6.68 4.01 -8.03
N CYS A 29 5.39 4.10 -8.35
CA CYS A 29 4.84 5.07 -9.31
C CYS A 29 4.35 6.37 -8.64
N LEU A 30 4.46 6.46 -7.31
CA LEU A 30 4.11 7.66 -6.55
C LEU A 30 5.34 8.55 -6.38
N ARG A 31 5.18 9.87 -6.55
CA ARG A 31 6.21 10.88 -6.29
C ARG A 31 5.94 11.57 -4.95
N PRO A 32 6.86 11.47 -3.97
CA PRO A 32 6.74 12.19 -2.71
C PRO A 32 7.19 13.64 -2.83
N GLY A 33 6.76 14.50 -1.89
CA GLY A 33 7.27 15.86 -1.75
C GLY A 33 6.93 16.81 -2.91
N VAL A 34 5.89 16.54 -3.69
CA VAL A 34 5.39 17.45 -4.72
C VAL A 34 4.48 18.49 -4.05
N PRO A 35 4.83 19.79 -4.12
CA PRO A 35 4.08 20.85 -3.46
C PRO A 35 2.59 20.83 -3.79
N GLY A 36 1.74 20.91 -2.77
CA GLY A 36 0.27 20.87 -2.89
C GLY A 36 -0.33 19.52 -3.29
N VAL A 37 0.50 18.48 -3.45
CA VAL A 37 0.04 17.15 -3.88
C VAL A 37 0.47 16.05 -2.89
N SER A 38 1.75 15.98 -2.57
CA SER A 38 2.33 14.90 -1.76
C SER A 38 3.33 15.42 -0.71
N ASP A 39 3.08 16.61 -0.19
CA ASP A 39 3.93 17.25 0.84
C ASP A 39 4.09 16.38 2.09
N ASN A 40 3.05 15.62 2.42
CA ASN A 40 2.98 14.79 3.62
C ASN A 40 3.32 13.32 3.35
N ILE A 41 3.89 12.99 2.18
CA ILE A 41 4.28 11.62 1.85
C ILE A 41 5.80 11.48 1.88
N ARG A 42 6.27 10.55 2.70
CA ARG A 42 7.67 10.10 2.74
C ARG A 42 7.74 8.66 2.26
N ILE A 43 8.69 8.37 1.36
CA ILE A 43 8.88 7.02 0.82
C ILE A 43 10.31 6.59 1.02
N THR A 44 10.47 5.43 1.66
CA THR A 44 11.78 4.78 1.81
C THR A 44 11.76 3.40 1.17
N SER A 45 12.94 2.92 0.80
CA SER A 45 13.16 1.56 0.32
C SER A 45 14.35 0.96 1.06
N VAL A 46 14.14 -0.17 1.72
CA VAL A 46 15.23 -0.90 2.37
C VAL A 46 15.79 -1.92 1.39
N VAL A 47 17.09 -1.79 1.07
CA VAL A 47 17.81 -2.71 0.17
C VAL A 47 18.98 -3.29 0.95
N ASP A 48 18.85 -4.54 1.37
CA ASP A 48 19.82 -5.21 2.20
C ASP A 48 19.97 -6.70 1.80
N ARG A 49 20.33 -7.57 2.73
CA ARG A 49 20.66 -8.98 2.51
C ARG A 49 19.46 -9.82 2.07
N PHE A 50 18.30 -9.55 2.66
CA PHE A 50 17.06 -10.31 2.44
C PHE A 50 16.05 -9.49 1.68
N LEU A 51 15.16 -10.18 0.94
CA LEU A 51 14.02 -9.56 0.33
C LEU A 51 13.00 -9.13 1.41
N GLU A 52 12.64 -7.86 1.42
CA GLU A 52 11.54 -7.37 2.25
C GLU A 52 10.21 -7.88 1.67
N HIS A 53 9.52 -8.73 2.43
CA HIS A 53 8.31 -9.39 1.93
C HIS A 53 7.05 -9.08 2.76
N SER A 54 7.19 -8.32 3.81
CA SER A 54 6.09 -7.91 4.68
C SER A 54 5.15 -6.95 3.95
N ARG A 55 3.85 -7.13 4.08
CA ARG A 55 2.82 -6.19 3.67
C ARG A 55 1.98 -5.88 4.88
N ILE A 56 2.32 -4.79 5.51
CA ILE A 56 1.72 -4.29 6.75
C ILE A 56 1.11 -2.93 6.43
N PHE A 57 -0.10 -2.74 6.85
CA PHE A 57 -0.83 -1.48 6.70
C PHE A 57 -1.31 -1.03 8.07
N TYR A 58 -0.85 0.14 8.48
CA TYR A 58 -1.25 0.76 9.73
C TYR A 58 -1.92 2.09 9.43
N PHE A 59 -3.10 2.27 9.97
CA PHE A 59 -3.87 3.49 9.88
C PHE A 59 -4.23 3.96 11.28
N GLU A 60 -4.11 5.27 11.48
CA GLU A 60 -4.52 5.92 12.71
C GLU A 60 -5.37 7.15 12.37
N ALA A 61 -6.56 7.22 12.93
CA ALA A 61 -7.46 8.32 12.76
C ALA A 61 -8.31 8.48 14.01
N ASP A 62 -8.33 9.68 14.59
CA ASP A 62 -9.19 10.05 15.72
C ASP A 62 -9.07 9.07 16.92
N GLY A 63 -7.84 8.65 17.23
CA GLY A 63 -7.54 7.70 18.31
C GLY A 63 -7.89 6.23 17.99
N LYS A 64 -8.43 5.95 16.82
CA LYS A 64 -8.67 4.59 16.34
C LYS A 64 -7.46 4.12 15.54
N GLN A 65 -7.02 2.92 15.84
CA GLN A 65 -5.88 2.29 15.18
C GLN A 65 -6.33 1.02 14.47
N GLU A 66 -5.96 0.89 13.22
CA GLU A 66 -6.20 -0.31 12.42
C GLU A 66 -4.88 -0.83 11.87
N LEU A 67 -4.61 -2.11 12.13
CA LEU A 67 -3.43 -2.82 11.65
C LEU A 67 -3.87 -4.02 10.82
N LEU A 68 -3.51 -4.02 9.53
CA LEU A 68 -3.81 -5.11 8.62
C LEU A 68 -2.52 -5.70 8.05
N VAL A 69 -2.58 -6.98 7.71
CA VAL A 69 -1.54 -7.65 6.94
C VAL A 69 -2.15 -8.26 5.69
N SER A 70 -1.36 -8.33 4.62
CA SER A 70 -1.87 -8.80 3.32
C SER A 70 -0.84 -9.64 2.56
N SER A 71 -1.33 -10.48 1.67
CA SER A 71 -0.53 -11.15 0.65
C SER A 71 -0.30 -10.26 -0.59
N ALA A 72 -1.10 -9.21 -0.77
CA ALA A 72 -1.08 -8.34 -1.94
C ALA A 72 0.00 -7.27 -1.87
N ASP A 73 0.75 -7.09 -2.95
CA ASP A 73 1.41 -5.82 -3.24
C ASP A 73 0.38 -4.83 -3.82
N TRP A 74 0.59 -3.54 -3.64
CA TRP A 74 -0.24 -2.50 -4.26
C TRP A 74 0.13 -2.33 -5.74
N MET A 75 -0.16 -3.37 -6.51
CA MET A 75 0.10 -3.47 -7.94
C MET A 75 -1.16 -3.93 -8.67
N ASN A 76 -1.36 -3.46 -9.89
CA ASN A 76 -2.51 -3.81 -10.74
C ASN A 76 -2.74 -5.32 -10.84
N ARG A 77 -1.67 -6.12 -11.02
CA ARG A 77 -1.79 -7.59 -11.11
C ARG A 77 -2.40 -8.23 -9.86
N ASN A 78 -2.15 -7.68 -8.66
CA ASN A 78 -2.68 -8.21 -7.41
C ASN A 78 -4.17 -7.88 -7.27
N PHE A 79 -4.60 -6.70 -7.72
CA PHE A 79 -5.99 -6.26 -7.65
C PHE A 79 -6.86 -6.85 -8.75
N GLN A 80 -6.29 -7.12 -9.93
CA GLN A 80 -7.07 -7.48 -11.12
C GLN A 80 -6.98 -8.96 -11.52
N ARG A 81 -5.89 -9.66 -11.16
CA ARG A 81 -5.56 -10.97 -11.71
C ARG A 81 -5.20 -12.04 -10.69
N ARG A 82 -5.28 -11.72 -9.39
CA ARG A 82 -4.94 -12.65 -8.30
C ARG A 82 -6.04 -12.69 -7.26
N VAL A 83 -6.11 -13.83 -6.57
CA VAL A 83 -6.86 -13.93 -5.33
C VAL A 83 -5.87 -13.65 -4.21
N GLU A 84 -6.14 -12.62 -3.45
CA GLU A 84 -5.29 -12.15 -2.35
C GLU A 84 -6.09 -12.11 -1.06
N VAL A 85 -5.40 -12.17 0.07
CA VAL A 85 -6.00 -12.09 1.38
C VAL A 85 -5.47 -10.86 2.14
N MET A 86 -6.36 -10.18 2.85
CA MET A 86 -6.04 -9.13 3.80
C MET A 86 -6.91 -9.33 5.03
N PHE A 87 -6.31 -9.21 6.21
CA PHE A 87 -7.04 -9.37 7.47
C PHE A 87 -6.45 -8.48 8.57
N PRO A 88 -7.27 -8.05 9.53
CA PRO A 88 -6.82 -7.26 10.65
C PRO A 88 -6.08 -8.11 11.67
N ILE A 89 -5.15 -7.50 12.38
CA ILE A 89 -4.51 -8.06 13.57
C ILE A 89 -5.21 -7.46 14.79
N GLU A 90 -6.06 -8.24 15.41
CA GLU A 90 -6.88 -7.80 16.55
C GLU A 90 -6.20 -8.03 17.91
N ASP A 91 -5.37 -9.09 18.02
CA ASP A 91 -4.65 -9.40 19.24
C ASP A 91 -3.68 -8.27 19.63
N PRO A 92 -3.82 -7.66 20.82
CA PRO A 92 -3.03 -6.49 21.21
C PRO A 92 -1.54 -6.79 21.36
N VAL A 93 -1.17 -8.01 21.73
CA VAL A 93 0.24 -8.42 21.90
C VAL A 93 0.89 -8.54 20.51
N LEU A 94 0.20 -9.17 19.56
CA LEU A 94 0.69 -9.29 18.19
C LEU A 94 0.75 -7.92 17.51
N ARG A 95 -0.23 -7.04 17.75
CA ARG A 95 -0.22 -5.66 17.24
C ARG A 95 1.01 -4.90 17.73
N ALA A 96 1.25 -4.90 19.05
CA ALA A 96 2.40 -4.23 19.63
C ALA A 96 3.71 -4.76 19.01
N ARG A 97 3.85 -6.08 18.89
CA ARG A 97 5.03 -6.69 18.28
C ARG A 97 5.23 -6.25 16.81
N ILE A 98 4.17 -6.22 16.01
CA ILE A 98 4.28 -5.80 14.60
C ILE A 98 4.67 -4.32 14.52
N LEU A 99 4.07 -3.47 15.34
CA LEU A 99 4.37 -2.04 15.36
C LEU A 99 5.78 -1.76 15.86
N ASP A 100 6.18 -2.33 16.99
CA ASP A 100 7.41 -2.00 17.67
C ASP A 100 8.62 -2.76 17.11
N GLU A 101 8.45 -4.07 16.86
CA GLU A 101 9.55 -4.95 16.45
C GLU A 101 9.74 -4.99 14.93
N ILE A 102 8.73 -4.64 14.12
CA ILE A 102 8.83 -4.73 12.66
C ILE A 102 8.73 -3.35 12.01
N LEU A 103 7.57 -2.69 12.17
CA LEU A 103 7.30 -1.45 11.43
C LEU A 103 8.21 -0.31 11.89
N SER A 104 8.31 -0.06 13.20
CA SER A 104 9.15 1.00 13.76
C SER A 104 10.63 0.78 13.45
N ILE A 105 11.13 -0.45 13.57
CA ILE A 105 12.52 -0.77 13.24
C ILE A 105 12.79 -0.56 11.74
N THR A 106 11.86 -0.95 10.87
CA THR A 106 12.02 -0.75 9.41
C THR A 106 12.03 0.72 9.04
N LEU A 107 11.14 1.53 9.63
CA LEU A 107 11.06 2.98 9.39
C LEU A 107 12.27 3.74 9.94
N ALA A 108 12.90 3.22 11.00
CA ALA A 108 14.08 3.80 11.64
C ALA A 108 15.42 3.37 11.00
N ASP A 109 15.42 2.50 9.98
CA ASP A 109 16.66 2.11 9.30
C ASP A 109 17.34 3.33 8.67
N ASN A 110 18.52 3.68 9.19
CA ASN A 110 19.33 4.81 8.73
C ASN A 110 20.65 4.39 8.07
N THR A 111 20.82 3.09 7.78
CA THR A 111 22.04 2.57 7.17
C THR A 111 21.82 1.90 5.82
N ARG A 112 20.66 1.26 5.62
CA ARG A 112 20.30 0.56 4.40
C ARG A 112 19.07 1.15 3.70
N ALA A 113 18.31 1.98 4.37
CA ALA A 113 17.20 2.68 3.76
C ALA A 113 17.66 3.71 2.72
N ARG A 114 16.86 3.88 1.71
CA ARG A 114 17.01 4.88 0.64
C ARG A 114 15.75 5.70 0.57
N LEU A 115 15.89 7.00 0.67
CA LEU A 115 14.80 7.95 0.56
C LEU A 115 14.52 8.26 -0.90
N LEU A 116 13.27 8.09 -1.34
CA LEU A 116 12.85 8.52 -2.66
C LEU A 116 12.67 10.04 -2.67
N ARG A 117 13.32 10.70 -3.61
CA ARG A 117 13.22 12.15 -3.80
C ARG A 117 12.15 12.49 -4.85
N ARG A 118 11.72 13.74 -4.85
CA ARG A 118 10.72 14.29 -5.77
C ARG A 118 11.07 14.11 -7.25
N ASP A 119 12.32 14.14 -7.60
CA ASP A 119 12.82 13.93 -8.96
C ASP A 119 12.85 12.46 -9.39
N GLY A 120 12.55 11.53 -8.47
CA GLY A 120 12.60 10.09 -8.68
C GLY A 120 13.94 9.45 -8.36
N SER A 121 14.93 10.22 -7.92
CA SER A 121 16.20 9.69 -7.44
C SER A 121 16.06 9.08 -6.05
N TYR A 122 16.98 8.14 -5.73
CA TYR A 122 17.05 7.53 -4.40
C TYR A 122 18.34 7.95 -3.72
N GLU A 123 18.20 8.57 -2.56
CA GLU A 123 19.32 8.95 -1.70
C GLU A 123 19.45 7.93 -0.56
N ARG A 124 20.66 7.40 -0.39
CA ARG A 124 20.94 6.50 0.73
C ARG A 124 20.98 7.29 2.03
N LEU A 125 20.22 6.82 3.02
CA LEU A 125 20.29 7.37 4.36
C LEU A 125 21.60 6.96 5.03
N THR A 126 22.18 7.88 5.77
CA THR A 126 23.36 7.70 6.63
C THR A 126 23.05 8.28 7.99
N PRO A 127 23.49 7.63 9.09
CA PRO A 127 23.29 8.17 10.42
C PRO A 127 23.85 9.59 10.54
N ALA A 128 23.12 10.48 11.19
CA ALA A 128 23.62 11.81 11.53
C ALA A 128 24.75 11.71 12.58
N PRO A 129 25.59 12.74 12.72
CA PRO A 129 26.59 12.79 13.79
C PRO A 129 25.94 12.59 15.17
N GLY A 130 26.36 11.56 15.91
CA GLY A 130 25.79 11.21 17.22
C GLY A 130 24.55 10.32 17.17
N GLU A 131 24.00 10.05 16.01
CA GLU A 131 22.88 9.09 15.85
C GLU A 131 23.41 7.65 15.84
N THR A 132 22.71 6.77 16.56
CA THR A 132 23.05 5.35 16.58
C THR A 132 22.71 4.70 15.22
N PRO A 133 23.69 4.05 14.57
CA PRO A 133 23.43 3.31 13.34
C PRO A 133 22.43 2.17 13.58
N LEU A 134 21.33 2.16 12.80
CA LEU A 134 20.33 1.11 12.84
C LEU A 134 20.20 0.46 11.47
N ARG A 135 20.43 -0.86 11.43
CA ARG A 135 20.22 -1.71 10.28
C ARG A 135 19.10 -2.70 10.60
N SER A 136 17.93 -2.48 10.03
CA SER A 136 16.70 -3.19 10.38
C SER A 136 16.84 -4.71 10.28
N GLN A 137 17.42 -5.23 9.20
CA GLN A 137 17.58 -6.69 9.03
C GLN A 137 18.54 -7.33 10.04
N LEU A 138 19.58 -6.63 10.47
CA LEU A 138 20.43 -7.12 11.55
C LEU A 138 19.66 -7.16 12.87
N ARG A 139 18.89 -6.11 13.15
CA ARG A 139 18.05 -6.05 14.34
C ARG A 139 17.02 -7.18 14.38
N PHE A 140 16.41 -7.51 13.23
CA PHE A 140 15.50 -8.67 13.14
C PHE A 140 16.18 -10.00 13.44
N ILE A 141 17.41 -10.19 12.97
CA ILE A 141 18.19 -11.38 13.28
C ILE A 141 18.49 -11.48 14.78
N GLU A 142 18.84 -10.36 15.42
CA GLU A 142 19.09 -10.30 16.86
C GLU A 142 17.84 -10.66 17.67
N LEU A 143 16.69 -10.06 17.31
CA LEU A 143 15.39 -10.36 17.95
C LEU A 143 15.01 -11.84 17.79
N ALA A 144 15.15 -12.38 16.59
CA ALA A 144 14.85 -13.79 16.33
C ALA A 144 15.74 -14.73 17.14
N ARG A 145 17.04 -14.42 17.28
CA ARG A 145 17.97 -15.19 18.09
C ARG A 145 17.64 -15.11 19.58
N ALA A 146 17.32 -13.92 20.07
CA ALA A 146 16.92 -13.73 21.47
C ALA A 146 15.66 -14.53 21.82
N GLN A 147 14.68 -14.58 20.92
CA GLN A 147 13.48 -15.37 21.10
C GLN A 147 13.73 -16.88 21.01
N ALA A 148 14.65 -17.31 20.16
CA ALA A 148 15.02 -18.74 20.04
C ALA A 148 15.72 -19.29 21.29
N THR A 149 16.31 -18.46 22.13
CA THR A 149 16.96 -18.86 23.39
C THR A 149 15.97 -18.98 24.57
N VAL A 150 14.74 -18.47 24.42
CA VAL A 150 13.68 -18.69 25.41
C VAL A 150 13.18 -20.12 25.26
N PRO A 151 13.28 -20.99 26.31
CA PRO A 151 12.72 -22.33 26.24
C PRO A 151 11.25 -22.23 25.91
N LEU A 152 10.80 -22.92 24.87
CA LEU A 152 9.38 -23.11 24.61
C LEU A 152 8.79 -23.75 25.87
N SER A 153 8.14 -22.96 26.72
CA SER A 153 7.35 -23.56 27.81
C SER A 153 6.34 -24.49 27.13
N ASP A 154 6.08 -25.67 27.77
CA ASP A 154 5.12 -26.66 27.29
C ASP A 154 3.68 -26.10 27.08
N LYS A 155 3.45 -24.83 27.41
CA LYS A 155 2.30 -24.00 27.05
C LYS A 155 2.45 -23.40 25.68
N GLY A 156 3.28 -24.01 24.81
CA GLY A 156 3.43 -23.65 23.41
C GLY A 156 2.06 -23.55 22.77
N LEU A 157 1.89 -22.49 22.01
CA LEU A 157 0.75 -22.15 21.17
C LEU A 157 0.20 -23.43 20.51
N ARG A 158 -0.64 -24.17 21.20
CA ARG A 158 -1.46 -25.20 20.57
C ARG A 158 -2.48 -24.41 19.76
N ILE A 159 -2.12 -24.07 18.54
CA ILE A 159 -3.11 -23.71 17.53
C ILE A 159 -4.00 -24.96 17.40
N ARG A 160 -5.01 -25.04 18.24
CA ARG A 160 -6.12 -25.94 17.96
C ARG A 160 -6.83 -25.28 16.80
N PRO A 161 -6.87 -25.87 15.61
CA PRO A 161 -7.77 -25.40 14.59
C PRO A 161 -9.18 -25.56 15.13
N THR A 162 -9.73 -24.50 15.71
CA THR A 162 -11.12 -24.44 16.15
C THR A 162 -12.08 -24.32 14.95
N MET A 163 -11.52 -24.29 13.76
CA MET A 163 -12.29 -24.33 12.55
C MET A 163 -12.58 -25.79 12.18
N ARG A 164 -13.59 -26.38 12.80
CA ARG A 164 -14.34 -27.45 12.13
C ARG A 164 -15.02 -26.78 10.95
N LEU A 165 -14.45 -26.94 9.77
CA LEU A 165 -15.19 -26.75 8.54
C LEU A 165 -16.38 -27.71 8.62
N ALA A 166 -17.54 -27.19 9.05
CA ALA A 166 -18.79 -27.88 8.78
C ALA A 166 -18.83 -28.09 7.27
N PRO A 167 -19.14 -29.30 6.77
CA PRO A 167 -19.33 -29.50 5.35
C PRO A 167 -20.40 -28.51 4.89
N ARG A 168 -19.98 -27.44 4.23
CA ARG A 168 -20.88 -26.51 3.59
C ARG A 168 -21.35 -27.24 2.35
N THR A 169 -22.51 -27.85 2.41
CA THR A 169 -23.26 -28.16 1.21
C THR A 169 -23.44 -26.83 0.49
N LEU A 170 -22.68 -26.63 -0.58
CA LEU A 170 -22.92 -25.56 -1.53
C LEU A 170 -24.23 -25.93 -2.23
N ASP A 171 -25.34 -25.47 -1.70
CA ASP A 171 -26.59 -25.39 -2.47
C ASP A 171 -26.33 -24.31 -3.55
N LEU A 172 -25.80 -24.78 -4.66
CA LEU A 172 -25.70 -24.03 -5.90
C LEU A 172 -27.09 -23.93 -6.51
N GLU A 173 -27.99 -23.17 -5.91
CA GLU A 173 -29.16 -22.66 -6.61
C GLU A 173 -28.63 -21.86 -7.81
N PRO A 174 -29.03 -22.19 -9.04
CA PRO A 174 -28.62 -21.43 -10.22
C PRO A 174 -29.19 -20.00 -10.06
N ARG A 175 -28.33 -19.04 -9.82
CA ARG A 175 -28.73 -17.62 -9.89
C ARG A 175 -29.21 -17.35 -11.30
N THR A 176 -30.53 -17.24 -11.46
CA THR A 176 -31.14 -16.75 -12.69
C THR A 176 -30.63 -15.32 -12.87
N VAL A 177 -29.70 -15.16 -13.80
CA VAL A 177 -29.24 -13.83 -14.23
C VAL A 177 -30.42 -13.21 -14.96
N ALA A 178 -31.08 -12.22 -14.34
CA ALA A 178 -32.10 -11.45 -15.01
C ALA A 178 -31.49 -10.81 -16.26
N ALA A 179 -32.12 -11.07 -17.41
CA ALA A 179 -31.70 -10.48 -18.69
C ALA A 179 -31.68 -8.95 -18.56
N PRO A 180 -30.68 -8.26 -19.15
CA PRO A 180 -30.63 -6.81 -19.12
C PRO A 180 -31.86 -6.26 -19.81
N SER A 181 -32.68 -5.47 -19.08
CA SER A 181 -33.77 -4.72 -19.63
C SER A 181 -33.29 -3.84 -20.76
N ARG A 182 -33.87 -4.00 -21.95
CA ARG A 182 -33.64 -3.15 -23.11
C ARG A 182 -33.91 -1.70 -22.74
N LEU A 183 -32.86 -0.90 -22.64
CA LEU A 183 -32.99 0.55 -22.59
C LEU A 183 -33.59 1.02 -23.93
N GLY A 184 -34.71 1.70 -23.81
CA GLY A 184 -35.48 2.23 -24.93
C GLY A 184 -34.66 3.15 -25.80
N THR A 185 -34.78 2.92 -27.09
CA THR A 185 -34.39 3.82 -28.17
C THR A 185 -35.02 5.19 -27.96
N ARG A 186 -34.23 6.19 -27.64
CA ARG A 186 -34.62 7.61 -27.71
C ARG A 186 -33.91 8.31 -28.87
N ALA A 187 -34.76 8.74 -29.72
CA ALA A 187 -34.59 9.56 -30.92
C ALA A 187 -33.29 10.37 -31.07
N THR A 188 -32.71 10.20 -32.24
CA THR A 188 -31.81 11.11 -32.94
C THR A 188 -32.50 12.46 -33.16
N SER A 189 -31.90 13.55 -32.67
CA SER A 189 -32.19 14.88 -33.14
C SER A 189 -30.89 15.59 -33.53
N ALA A 190 -30.79 15.84 -34.81
CA ALA A 190 -30.11 16.89 -35.58
C ALA A 190 -28.92 17.62 -34.92
N LEU A 191 -27.73 17.32 -35.39
CA LEU A 191 -26.57 18.20 -35.35
C LEU A 191 -26.63 19.18 -36.51
N THR A 192 -26.92 20.43 -36.17
CA THR A 192 -26.79 21.56 -37.09
C THR A 192 -25.33 21.96 -37.21
N THR A 193 -24.79 21.87 -38.40
CA THR A 193 -23.45 22.35 -38.78
C THR A 193 -23.43 23.86 -38.78
N SER A 194 -22.65 24.49 -37.88
CA SER A 194 -22.27 25.89 -38.02
C SER A 194 -20.95 26.03 -38.78
N LYS A 195 -21.01 26.74 -39.87
CA LYS A 195 -19.90 27.12 -40.75
C LYS A 195 -18.89 27.99 -40.00
N VAL A 196 -17.62 27.66 -40.18
CA VAL A 196 -16.47 28.52 -39.86
C VAL A 196 -16.31 29.55 -41.00
N PRO A 197 -16.15 30.84 -40.72
CA PRO A 197 -15.82 31.82 -41.77
C PRO A 197 -14.31 31.80 -42.05
N THR A 198 -13.95 31.59 -43.29
CA THR A 198 -12.63 31.82 -43.87
C THR A 198 -12.40 33.33 -44.01
N THR A 199 -11.34 33.83 -43.39
CA THR A 199 -10.82 35.16 -43.66
C THR A 199 -9.79 35.07 -44.78
N ASP A 200 -10.14 35.69 -45.92
CA ASP A 200 -9.24 35.98 -47.00
C ASP A 200 -8.16 36.97 -46.56
N LYS A 201 -6.93 36.62 -46.90
CA LYS A 201 -5.81 37.58 -46.92
C LYS A 201 -5.83 38.30 -48.27
N GLN A 202 -6.08 39.58 -48.25
CA GLN A 202 -5.69 40.47 -49.32
C GLN A 202 -4.35 41.12 -48.99
N SER A 203 -3.39 40.89 -49.87
CA SER A 203 -2.17 41.65 -50.07
C SER A 203 -2.51 43.01 -50.67
N ASP A 204 -1.87 44.09 -50.19
CA ASP A 204 -1.32 45.14 -50.96
C ASP A 204 -0.57 46.20 -50.13
N GLY A 205 0.61 46.66 -50.66
CA GLY A 205 1.33 47.87 -50.25
C GLY A 205 2.67 47.63 -49.57
#